data_3e3c5631ff7c8515a476b360ca9516c5
#
_entry.id   3e3c5631ff7c8515a476b360ca9516c5
#
_cell.length_a   1.000
_cell.length_b   1.000
_cell.length_c   1.000
_cell.angle_alpha   90.00
_cell.angle_beta   90.00
_cell.angle_gamma   90.00
#
_symmetry.space_group_name_H-M   'P 1'
#
loop_
_entity.id
_entity.type
_entity.pdbx_description
1 polymer ?
#
loop_
_entity_poly.entity_id
_entity_poly.type
_entity_poly.pdbx_seq_one_letter_code
_entity_poly.pdbx_strand_id
1 'polypeptide(L)'
;MKDLRLPQGYKPLLSIYETQRAIDLGNRLFADKLAGALRLHRVSAPLFVPVSSGLNDDLNGVERAVTFDVNGVEGDAAVVHSLAKWKRYALKRYQFHPGEGLYTNMNAIRRDEELDSLHSAYVDQWDWEKIITREERNVEYLKQTVCAIVSALFETQSFLRTVFPQLNVLPQVSTDIAFVTAQELEDLFPEKAPKEREDAFVKDHPTTFLMGIGGTLKSGRPHDGRAPDYDDWDLNGDLLVWDSVGQRSFEVSSMGIRVDEESLARQLKLAGCEDRRALPFHSMLLKGELPLTMGGGIGQSRVSMLLLGKAHIGEVQSSLWDEANLQAARAAGITLL
;
A
#
# COMPACT_ATOMS: atom_id res chain seq x y z
N MET A 1 -1.75 -12.42 -21.46
CA MET A 1 -2.08 -11.15 -22.18
C MET A 1 -2.34 -10.16 -21.06
N LYS A 2 -1.57 -9.07 -20.99
CA LYS A 2 -1.73 -8.07 -19.93
C LYS A 2 -3.16 -7.52 -19.96
N ASP A 3 -3.80 -7.48 -18.81
CA ASP A 3 -5.18 -7.00 -18.68
C ASP A 3 -5.20 -5.47 -18.59
N LEU A 4 -5.04 -4.82 -19.75
CA LEU A 4 -5.18 -3.37 -19.87
C LEU A 4 -6.66 -3.02 -19.97
N ARG A 5 -7.41 -3.19 -18.87
CA ARG A 5 -8.85 -2.86 -18.79
C ARG A 5 -9.06 -1.36 -18.83
N LEU A 6 -8.96 -0.77 -20.03
CA LEU A 6 -9.36 0.62 -20.22
C LEU A 6 -10.85 0.68 -20.62
N PRO A 7 -11.68 1.49 -19.94
CA PRO A 7 -13.09 1.55 -20.23
C PRO A 7 -13.36 2.11 -21.62
N GLN A 8 -14.24 1.46 -22.39
CA GLN A 8 -14.64 1.95 -23.71
C GLN A 8 -15.35 3.30 -23.57
N GLY A 9 -14.93 4.29 -24.37
CA GLY A 9 -15.51 5.63 -24.36
C GLY A 9 -15.13 6.48 -23.14
N TYR A 10 -14.13 6.07 -22.38
CA TYR A 10 -13.61 6.88 -21.27
C TYR A 10 -13.21 8.29 -21.72
N LYS A 11 -13.56 9.27 -20.91
CA LYS A 11 -13.09 10.66 -21.05
C LYS A 11 -12.69 11.19 -19.70
N PRO A 12 -11.48 11.76 -19.58
CA PRO A 12 -11.05 12.37 -18.33
C PRO A 12 -12.01 13.48 -17.88
N LEU A 13 -12.41 13.48 -16.62
CA LEU A 13 -13.27 14.52 -16.03
C LEU A 13 -12.56 15.87 -15.87
N LEU A 14 -11.24 15.83 -15.74
CA LEU A 14 -10.36 16.99 -15.56
C LEU A 14 -9.35 17.03 -16.71
N SER A 15 -9.04 18.24 -17.18
CA SER A 15 -7.87 18.49 -18.03
C SER A 15 -6.57 18.10 -17.34
N ILE A 16 -5.46 17.97 -18.06
CA ILE A 16 -4.14 17.66 -17.49
C ILE A 16 -3.75 18.72 -16.45
N TYR A 17 -3.98 20.00 -16.74
CA TYR A 17 -3.69 21.10 -15.81
C TYR A 17 -4.51 20.98 -14.52
N GLU A 18 -5.82 20.76 -14.63
CA GLU A 18 -6.70 20.58 -13.47
C GLU A 18 -6.32 19.31 -12.69
N THR A 19 -5.93 18.23 -13.38
CA THR A 19 -5.45 16.98 -12.77
C THR A 19 -4.22 17.26 -11.90
N GLN A 20 -3.21 18.00 -12.41
CA GLN A 20 -2.02 18.33 -11.62
C GLN A 20 -2.36 19.19 -10.40
N ARG A 21 -3.27 20.16 -10.54
CA ARG A 21 -3.75 20.95 -9.41
C ARG A 21 -4.51 20.10 -8.38
N ALA A 22 -5.32 19.15 -8.83
CA ALA A 22 -6.10 18.28 -7.96
C ALA A 22 -5.18 17.31 -7.20
N ILE A 23 -4.14 16.78 -7.84
CA ILE A 23 -3.11 15.96 -7.20
C ILE A 23 -2.41 16.74 -6.09
N ASP A 24 -1.93 17.96 -6.37
CA ASP A 24 -1.24 18.79 -5.38
C ASP A 24 -2.12 19.09 -4.16
N LEU A 25 -3.36 19.53 -4.39
CA LEU A 25 -4.31 19.85 -3.33
C LEU A 25 -4.73 18.60 -2.54
N GLY A 26 -5.05 17.51 -3.24
CA GLY A 26 -5.46 16.25 -2.63
C GLY A 26 -4.35 15.63 -1.78
N ASN A 27 -3.13 15.58 -2.31
CA ASN A 27 -2.00 14.97 -1.61
C ASN A 27 -1.64 15.73 -0.32
N ARG A 28 -1.66 17.06 -0.34
CA ARG A 28 -1.41 17.86 0.87
C ARG A 28 -2.50 17.65 1.91
N LEU A 29 -3.76 17.74 1.49
CA LEU A 29 -4.88 17.60 2.42
C LEU A 29 -4.92 16.19 3.02
N PHE A 30 -4.76 15.15 2.20
CA PHE A 30 -4.77 13.78 2.69
C PHE A 30 -3.63 13.52 3.68
N ALA A 31 -2.42 13.98 3.37
CA ALA A 31 -1.27 13.84 4.28
C ALA A 31 -1.54 14.52 5.64
N ASP A 32 -2.11 15.72 5.64
CA ASP A 32 -2.44 16.45 6.87
C ASP A 32 -3.54 15.73 7.68
N LYS A 33 -4.60 15.24 6.99
CA LYS A 33 -5.69 14.49 7.63
C LYS A 33 -5.19 13.16 8.22
N LEU A 34 -4.39 12.40 7.46
CA LEU A 34 -3.78 11.16 7.91
C LEU A 34 -2.89 11.39 9.13
N ALA A 35 -2.01 12.40 9.04
CA ALA A 35 -1.10 12.75 10.12
C ALA A 35 -1.85 13.14 11.41
N GLY A 36 -2.90 13.94 11.29
CA GLY A 36 -3.75 14.33 12.43
C GLY A 36 -4.48 13.12 13.03
N ALA A 37 -5.12 12.30 12.19
CA ALA A 37 -5.93 11.16 12.64
C ALA A 37 -5.10 10.08 13.35
N LEU A 38 -3.88 9.81 12.87
CA LEU A 38 -3.02 8.76 13.40
C LEU A 38 -1.90 9.29 14.33
N ARG A 39 -1.80 10.61 14.55
CA ARG A 39 -0.74 11.25 15.34
C ARG A 39 0.66 10.99 14.77
N LEU A 40 0.82 11.27 13.48
CA LEU A 40 2.06 11.04 12.76
C LEU A 40 2.84 12.33 12.56
N HIS A 41 4.16 12.24 12.61
CA HIS A 41 5.08 13.30 12.24
C HIS A 41 5.79 12.98 10.94
N ARG A 42 5.86 13.94 10.03
CA ARG A 42 6.61 13.74 8.79
C ARG A 42 8.11 13.69 9.08
N VAL A 43 8.79 12.66 8.54
CA VAL A 43 10.24 12.51 8.66
C VAL A 43 10.91 12.40 7.29
N SER A 44 12.21 12.67 7.26
CA SER A 44 13.05 12.34 6.12
C SER A 44 13.35 10.84 6.13
N ALA A 45 13.19 10.18 4.99
CA ALA A 45 13.46 8.76 4.82
C ALA A 45 14.44 8.52 3.67
N PRO A 46 15.18 7.40 3.66
CA PRO A 46 16.11 7.09 2.59
C PRO A 46 15.37 6.68 1.31
N LEU A 47 15.90 7.08 0.15
CA LEU A 47 15.52 6.54 -1.16
C LEU A 47 16.21 5.18 -1.40
N PHE A 48 17.36 4.97 -0.80
CA PHE A 48 18.17 3.76 -0.91
C PHE A 48 18.85 3.45 0.42
N VAL A 49 19.15 2.18 0.63
CA VAL A 49 19.77 1.67 1.86
C VAL A 49 20.95 0.76 1.48
N PRO A 50 21.96 0.59 2.37
CA PRO A 50 22.99 -0.42 2.14
C PRO A 50 22.37 -1.81 2.01
N VAL A 51 22.78 -2.58 1.01
CA VAL A 51 22.30 -3.96 0.81
C VAL A 51 22.56 -4.82 2.06
N SER A 52 23.69 -4.62 2.72
CA SER A 52 24.08 -5.34 3.94
C SER A 52 23.20 -5.03 5.16
N SER A 53 22.37 -3.97 5.12
CA SER A 53 21.55 -3.56 6.26
C SER A 53 20.36 -4.48 6.56
N GLY A 54 19.86 -5.22 5.55
CA GLY A 54 18.64 -6.01 5.64
C GLY A 54 17.37 -5.18 5.83
N LEU A 55 17.45 -3.85 5.63
CA LEU A 55 16.31 -2.93 5.80
C LEU A 55 15.41 -2.82 4.56
N ASN A 56 15.91 -3.22 3.38
CA ASN A 56 15.07 -3.26 2.19
C ASN A 56 14.04 -4.41 2.30
N ASP A 57 12.96 -4.28 1.55
CA ASP A 57 11.95 -5.32 1.42
C ASP A 57 12.31 -6.23 0.25
N ASP A 58 12.22 -7.54 0.47
CA ASP A 58 12.42 -8.52 -0.60
C ASP A 58 11.11 -8.84 -1.34
N LEU A 59 10.02 -8.14 -1.03
CA LEU A 59 8.67 -8.38 -1.54
C LEU A 59 8.28 -9.88 -1.44
N ASN A 60 8.13 -10.56 -2.59
CA ASN A 60 7.89 -12.00 -2.62
C ASN A 60 9.19 -12.84 -2.63
N GLY A 61 10.36 -12.18 -2.58
CA GLY A 61 11.66 -12.84 -2.54
C GLY A 61 12.26 -13.20 -3.90
N VAL A 62 11.62 -12.77 -4.98
CA VAL A 62 12.06 -13.01 -6.38
C VAL A 62 12.39 -11.72 -7.13
N GLU A 63 11.89 -10.58 -6.65
CA GLU A 63 12.08 -9.29 -7.27
C GLU A 63 13.50 -8.76 -7.04
N ARG A 64 14.12 -8.26 -8.11
CA ARG A 64 15.48 -7.74 -8.08
C ARG A 64 15.48 -6.25 -7.70
N ALA A 65 16.22 -5.89 -6.67
CA ALA A 65 16.44 -4.48 -6.36
C ALA A 65 17.30 -3.78 -7.43
N VAL A 66 17.11 -2.47 -7.57
CA VAL A 66 18.03 -1.60 -8.33
C VAL A 66 19.20 -1.26 -7.42
N THR A 67 20.38 -1.79 -7.73
CA THR A 67 21.60 -1.59 -6.95
C THR A 67 22.60 -0.71 -7.68
N PHE A 68 23.41 0.00 -6.92
CA PHE A 68 24.49 0.87 -7.42
C PHE A 68 25.54 1.10 -6.33
N ASP A 69 26.74 1.47 -6.74
CA ASP A 69 27.82 1.91 -5.84
C ASP A 69 27.71 3.41 -5.55
N VAL A 70 28.24 3.81 -4.39
CA VAL A 70 28.33 5.22 -3.98
C VAL A 70 29.80 5.53 -3.67
N ASN A 71 30.36 6.54 -4.31
CA ASN A 71 31.76 6.92 -4.11
C ASN A 71 32.08 7.18 -2.64
N GLY A 72 33.09 6.49 -2.14
CA GLY A 72 33.54 6.58 -0.74
C GLY A 72 32.71 5.80 0.27
N VAL A 73 31.73 5.02 -0.17
CA VAL A 73 30.93 4.11 0.68
C VAL A 73 31.30 2.66 0.31
N GLU A 74 31.55 1.83 1.31
CA GLU A 74 31.85 0.42 1.11
C GLU A 74 30.55 -0.37 0.84
N GLY A 75 30.57 -1.21 -0.20
CA GLY A 75 29.45 -2.06 -0.61
C GLY A 75 28.39 -1.33 -1.42
N ASP A 76 27.40 -2.08 -1.88
CA ASP A 76 26.33 -1.59 -2.74
C ASP A 76 25.16 -1.02 -1.93
N ALA A 77 24.54 0.02 -2.48
CA ALA A 77 23.24 0.53 -2.07
C ALA A 77 22.14 -0.04 -2.96
N ALA A 78 20.93 -0.22 -2.41
CA ALA A 78 19.75 -0.63 -3.14
C ALA A 78 18.64 0.42 -2.99
N VAL A 79 18.01 0.81 -4.09
CA VAL A 79 16.77 1.60 -4.04
C VAL A 79 15.70 0.77 -3.32
N VAL A 80 14.97 1.39 -2.41
CA VAL A 80 13.99 0.67 -1.60
C VAL A 80 12.84 0.15 -2.44
N HIS A 81 12.31 -1.03 -2.06
CA HIS A 81 11.05 -1.56 -2.52
C HIS A 81 9.90 -1.16 -1.57
N SER A 82 10.19 -1.06 -0.27
CA SER A 82 9.34 -0.50 0.78
C SER A 82 10.18 -0.03 1.96
N LEU A 83 9.59 0.75 2.85
CA LEU A 83 10.23 1.22 4.08
C LEU A 83 9.69 0.55 5.34
N ALA A 84 8.97 -0.57 5.22
CA ALA A 84 8.32 -1.22 6.36
C ALA A 84 9.28 -1.50 7.52
N LYS A 85 10.42 -2.12 7.25
CA LYS A 85 11.45 -2.42 8.26
C LYS A 85 12.17 -1.15 8.74
N TRP A 86 12.51 -0.26 7.81
CA TRP A 86 13.21 0.99 8.13
C TRP A 86 12.38 1.89 9.06
N LYS A 87 11.08 2.04 8.83
CA LYS A 87 10.21 2.90 9.64
C LYS A 87 10.20 2.49 11.11
N ARG A 88 10.06 1.17 11.37
CA ARG A 88 10.10 0.64 12.74
C ARG A 88 11.45 0.89 13.42
N TYR A 89 12.54 0.70 12.68
CA TYR A 89 13.89 1.04 13.13
C TYR A 89 14.06 2.54 13.42
N ALA A 90 13.50 3.39 12.53
CA ALA A 90 13.56 4.84 12.68
C ALA A 90 12.79 5.33 13.91
N LEU A 91 11.62 4.77 14.23
CA LEU A 91 10.87 5.10 15.44
C LEU A 91 11.71 4.90 16.71
N LYS A 92 12.44 3.78 16.81
CA LYS A 92 13.39 3.55 17.91
C LYS A 92 14.52 4.58 17.90
N ARG A 93 15.16 4.75 16.75
CA ARG A 93 16.34 5.63 16.60
C ARG A 93 16.01 7.09 16.90
N TYR A 94 14.82 7.55 16.51
CA TYR A 94 14.36 8.93 16.71
C TYR A 94 13.62 9.13 18.04
N GLN A 95 13.54 8.09 18.87
CA GLN A 95 12.97 8.12 20.23
C GLN A 95 11.50 8.56 20.27
N PHE A 96 10.69 8.05 19.35
CA PHE A 96 9.23 8.24 19.37
C PHE A 96 8.61 7.52 20.57
N HIS A 97 7.46 8.02 21.02
CA HIS A 97 6.73 7.49 22.17
C HIS A 97 5.50 6.66 21.77
N PRO A 98 4.99 5.78 22.65
CA PRO A 98 3.74 5.07 22.41
C PRO A 98 2.58 6.00 22.04
N GLY A 99 1.80 5.62 21.04
CA GLY A 99 0.70 6.40 20.51
C GLY A 99 1.10 7.46 19.48
N GLU A 100 2.40 7.67 19.24
CA GLU A 100 2.94 8.54 18.19
C GLU A 100 3.52 7.71 17.05
N GLY A 101 3.64 8.32 15.88
CA GLY A 101 4.20 7.67 14.71
C GLY A 101 4.86 8.64 13.75
N LEU A 102 5.40 8.08 12.70
CA LEU A 102 5.99 8.82 11.59
C LEU A 102 5.29 8.50 10.27
N TYR A 103 5.38 9.42 9.31
CA TYR A 103 5.14 9.12 7.91
C TYR A 103 6.18 9.80 7.03
N THR A 104 6.31 9.30 5.82
CA THR A 104 7.16 9.89 4.80
C THR A 104 6.53 9.74 3.41
N ASN A 105 6.93 10.60 2.49
CA ASN A 105 6.67 10.37 1.07
C ASN A 105 7.74 9.41 0.55
N MET A 106 7.40 8.13 0.51
CA MET A 106 8.28 7.10 -0.02
C MET A 106 8.24 7.10 -1.54
N ASN A 107 9.40 6.97 -2.16
CA ASN A 107 9.55 6.66 -3.57
C ASN A 107 10.32 5.34 -3.70
N ALA A 108 9.81 4.42 -4.50
CA ALA A 108 10.42 3.12 -4.72
C ALA A 108 10.48 2.78 -6.20
N ILE A 109 11.40 1.90 -6.58
CA ILE A 109 11.50 1.37 -7.95
C ILE A 109 11.36 -0.14 -7.87
N ARG A 110 10.30 -0.67 -8.50
CA ARG A 110 10.06 -2.10 -8.69
C ARG A 110 10.34 -2.47 -10.13
N ARG A 111 11.60 -2.75 -10.42
CA ARG A 111 12.07 -2.94 -11.80
C ARG A 111 11.47 -4.15 -12.52
N ASP A 112 11.01 -5.13 -11.78
CA ASP A 112 10.41 -6.36 -12.30
C ASP A 112 8.87 -6.33 -12.29
N GLU A 113 8.26 -5.15 -11.99
CA GLU A 113 6.81 -4.98 -11.96
C GLU A 113 6.19 -5.23 -13.35
N GLU A 114 5.08 -5.94 -13.37
CA GLU A 114 4.28 -6.08 -14.58
C GLU A 114 3.43 -4.83 -14.79
N LEU A 115 3.82 -4.01 -15.79
CA LEU A 115 3.17 -2.73 -16.07
C LEU A 115 1.77 -2.94 -16.65
N ASP A 116 0.77 -2.35 -16.02
CA ASP A 116 -0.62 -2.35 -16.48
C ASP A 116 -1.30 -1.01 -16.14
N SER A 117 -2.63 -0.96 -16.18
CA SER A 117 -3.36 0.27 -15.88
C SER A 117 -3.30 0.71 -14.40
N LEU A 118 -2.86 -0.16 -13.48
CA LEU A 118 -2.73 0.10 -12.03
C LEU A 118 -1.30 0.03 -11.51
N HIS A 119 -0.42 -0.68 -12.21
CA HIS A 119 0.94 -0.97 -11.75
C HIS A 119 1.97 -0.24 -12.61
N SER A 120 2.87 0.46 -11.94
CA SER A 120 4.01 1.18 -12.50
C SER A 120 5.30 0.68 -11.84
N ALA A 121 6.40 0.73 -12.57
CA ALA A 121 7.73 0.49 -12.00
C ALA A 121 8.11 1.52 -10.91
N TYR A 122 7.51 2.71 -10.95
CA TYR A 122 7.64 3.73 -9.91
C TYR A 122 6.48 3.65 -8.94
N VAL A 123 6.78 3.54 -7.65
CA VAL A 123 5.79 3.47 -6.56
C VAL A 123 6.00 4.65 -5.61
N ASP A 124 4.93 5.38 -5.36
CA ASP A 124 4.87 6.50 -4.42
C ASP A 124 3.82 6.24 -3.33
N GLN A 125 4.21 6.38 -2.07
CA GLN A 125 3.31 6.11 -0.94
C GLN A 125 3.46 7.18 0.14
N TRP A 126 2.34 7.49 0.85
CA TRP A 126 2.42 7.90 2.24
C TRP A 126 2.71 6.63 3.03
N ASP A 127 3.95 6.45 3.39
CA ASP A 127 4.42 5.27 4.10
C ASP A 127 4.53 5.62 5.58
N TRP A 128 3.72 4.99 6.44
CA TRP A 128 3.54 5.36 7.83
C TRP A 128 3.78 4.20 8.79
N GLU A 129 4.15 4.54 10.04
CA GLU A 129 4.38 3.59 11.12
C GLU A 129 4.10 4.27 12.45
N LYS A 130 3.43 3.59 13.39
CA LYS A 130 3.04 4.11 14.70
C LYS A 130 3.42 3.11 15.79
N ILE A 131 3.93 3.61 16.93
CA ILE A 131 4.19 2.78 18.11
C ILE A 131 2.85 2.49 18.80
N ILE A 132 2.62 1.21 19.09
CA ILE A 132 1.45 0.72 19.81
C ILE A 132 1.86 0.02 21.10
N THR A 133 0.91 -0.14 22.01
CA THR A 133 1.11 -0.95 23.22
C THR A 133 0.80 -2.43 22.97
N ARG A 134 1.10 -3.30 23.92
CA ARG A 134 0.76 -4.74 23.82
C ARG A 134 -0.76 -4.96 23.84
N GLU A 135 -1.50 -4.13 24.55
CA GLU A 135 -2.96 -4.17 24.64
C GLU A 135 -3.64 -3.72 23.35
N GLU A 136 -2.99 -2.82 22.59
CA GLU A 136 -3.47 -2.35 21.28
C GLU A 136 -3.16 -3.34 20.13
N ARG A 137 -2.41 -4.42 20.41
CA ARG A 137 -2.09 -5.45 19.42
C ARG A 137 -3.28 -6.41 19.23
N ASN A 138 -4.35 -5.94 18.62
CA ASN A 138 -5.59 -6.69 18.38
C ASN A 138 -6.34 -6.20 17.13
N VAL A 139 -7.30 -7.02 16.67
CA VAL A 139 -8.11 -6.73 15.46
C VAL A 139 -8.97 -5.47 15.64
N GLU A 140 -9.44 -5.18 16.83
CA GLU A 140 -10.29 -4.01 17.07
C GLU A 140 -9.51 -2.71 16.85
N TYR A 141 -8.28 -2.62 17.35
CA TYR A 141 -7.42 -1.47 17.11
C TYR A 141 -7.04 -1.33 15.62
N LEU A 142 -6.83 -2.46 14.92
CA LEU A 142 -6.63 -2.46 13.46
C LEU A 142 -7.84 -1.85 12.75
N LYS A 143 -9.06 -2.27 13.07
CA LYS A 143 -10.30 -1.74 12.49
C LYS A 143 -10.49 -0.24 12.76
N GLN A 144 -10.24 0.21 13.98
CA GLN A 144 -10.30 1.63 14.33
C GLN A 144 -9.34 2.47 13.49
N THR A 145 -8.14 1.98 13.25
CA THR A 145 -7.15 2.65 12.40
C THR A 145 -7.61 2.72 10.94
N VAL A 146 -8.19 1.64 10.42
CA VAL A 146 -8.80 1.63 9.07
C VAL A 146 -9.91 2.67 8.95
N CYS A 147 -10.80 2.76 9.95
CA CYS A 147 -11.85 3.78 9.99
C CYS A 147 -11.29 5.21 9.92
N ALA A 148 -10.20 5.48 10.62
CA ALA A 148 -9.54 6.79 10.59
C ALA A 148 -8.95 7.12 9.21
N ILE A 149 -8.33 6.14 8.54
CA ILE A 149 -7.79 6.31 7.18
C ILE A 149 -8.92 6.54 6.17
N VAL A 150 -10.01 5.77 6.24
CA VAL A 150 -11.17 5.94 5.35
C VAL A 150 -11.83 7.31 5.56
N SER A 151 -11.93 7.79 6.81
CA SER A 151 -12.41 9.16 7.08
C SER A 151 -11.54 10.21 6.41
N ALA A 152 -10.21 10.08 6.44
CA ALA A 152 -9.29 11.00 5.76
C ALA A 152 -9.46 10.96 4.23
N LEU A 153 -9.70 9.79 3.63
CA LEU A 153 -10.01 9.63 2.20
C LEU A 153 -11.33 10.32 1.85
N PHE A 154 -12.38 10.07 2.63
CA PHE A 154 -13.71 10.68 2.44
C PHE A 154 -13.66 12.20 2.50
N GLU A 155 -12.98 12.77 3.51
CA GLU A 155 -12.85 14.21 3.67
C GLU A 155 -12.03 14.83 2.51
N THR A 156 -10.98 14.16 2.05
CA THR A 156 -10.17 14.61 0.91
C THR A 156 -11.00 14.59 -0.38
N GLN A 157 -11.76 13.54 -0.63
CA GLN A 157 -12.65 13.47 -1.78
C GLN A 157 -13.71 14.58 -1.74
N SER A 158 -14.34 14.80 -0.59
CA SER A 158 -15.36 15.84 -0.40
C SER A 158 -14.81 17.24 -0.70
N PHE A 159 -13.59 17.51 -0.27
CA PHE A 159 -12.91 18.77 -0.59
C PHE A 159 -12.62 18.90 -2.09
N LEU A 160 -12.06 17.86 -2.72
CA LEU A 160 -11.76 17.87 -4.15
C LEU A 160 -13.03 18.09 -4.99
N ARG A 161 -14.16 17.48 -4.62
CA ARG A 161 -15.46 17.66 -5.27
C ARG A 161 -15.99 19.11 -5.14
N THR A 162 -15.65 19.80 -4.06
CA THR A 162 -16.00 21.22 -3.89
C THR A 162 -15.16 22.11 -4.82
N VAL A 163 -13.86 21.81 -4.97
CA VAL A 163 -12.95 22.60 -5.82
C VAL A 163 -13.13 22.27 -7.30
N PHE A 164 -13.42 21.00 -7.62
CA PHE A 164 -13.62 20.50 -8.98
C PHE A 164 -15.01 19.82 -9.10
N PRO A 165 -16.08 20.59 -9.34
CA PRO A 165 -17.44 20.06 -9.38
C PRO A 165 -17.68 18.94 -10.40
N GLN A 166 -16.82 18.84 -11.44
CA GLN A 166 -16.85 17.75 -12.43
C GLN A 166 -16.70 16.37 -11.78
N LEU A 167 -16.04 16.30 -10.61
CA LEU A 167 -15.83 15.05 -9.87
C LEU A 167 -17.09 14.56 -9.14
N ASN A 168 -18.19 15.35 -9.10
CA ASN A 168 -19.44 14.96 -8.43
C ASN A 168 -20.17 13.79 -9.10
N VAL A 169 -19.81 13.43 -10.33
CA VAL A 169 -20.36 12.26 -11.03
C VAL A 169 -19.77 10.92 -10.51
N LEU A 170 -18.62 10.97 -9.82
CA LEU A 170 -18.03 9.78 -9.24
C LEU A 170 -18.77 9.39 -7.95
N PRO A 171 -18.84 8.11 -7.60
CA PRO A 171 -19.34 7.70 -6.29
C PRO A 171 -18.46 8.25 -5.18
N GLN A 172 -19.03 8.49 -4.02
CA GLN A 172 -18.30 8.90 -2.84
C GLN A 172 -17.73 7.65 -2.13
N VAL A 173 -16.51 7.74 -1.62
CA VAL A 173 -15.94 6.70 -0.76
C VAL A 173 -16.88 6.50 0.43
N SER A 174 -17.33 5.27 0.66
CA SER A 174 -18.21 4.97 1.78
C SER A 174 -17.43 4.92 3.08
N THR A 175 -17.97 5.54 4.13
CA THR A 175 -17.47 5.40 5.51
C THR A 175 -18.08 4.19 6.22
N ASP A 176 -19.05 3.51 5.61
CA ASP A 176 -19.55 2.19 6.03
C ASP A 176 -18.60 1.14 5.46
N ILE A 177 -17.77 0.56 6.33
CA ILE A 177 -16.66 -0.32 5.96
C ILE A 177 -17.05 -1.76 6.24
N ALA A 178 -17.05 -2.58 5.22
CA ALA A 178 -17.16 -4.02 5.38
C ALA A 178 -15.80 -4.61 5.80
N PHE A 179 -15.79 -5.41 6.85
CA PHE A 179 -14.63 -6.16 7.29
C PHE A 179 -14.84 -7.64 6.98
N VAL A 180 -13.95 -8.23 6.21
CA VAL A 180 -14.02 -9.64 5.80
C VAL A 180 -12.63 -10.26 5.89
N THR A 181 -12.53 -11.51 6.30
CA THR A 181 -11.27 -12.24 6.27
C THR A 181 -11.05 -12.92 4.92
N ALA A 182 -9.79 -13.18 4.59
CA ALA A 182 -9.43 -13.94 3.39
C ALA A 182 -10.11 -15.31 3.36
N GLN A 183 -10.28 -15.95 4.52
CA GLN A 183 -10.97 -17.24 4.62
C GLN A 183 -12.47 -17.12 4.38
N GLU A 184 -13.14 -16.11 4.95
CA GLU A 184 -14.57 -15.87 4.67
C GLU A 184 -14.81 -15.57 3.19
N LEU A 185 -13.89 -14.84 2.56
CA LEU A 185 -13.97 -14.55 1.12
C LEU A 185 -13.83 -15.83 0.27
N GLU A 186 -12.94 -16.75 0.68
CA GLU A 186 -12.84 -18.06 0.04
C GLU A 186 -14.09 -18.92 0.25
N ASP A 187 -14.64 -18.93 1.47
CA ASP A 187 -15.85 -19.69 1.81
C ASP A 187 -17.09 -19.16 1.04
N LEU A 188 -17.16 -17.83 0.80
CA LEU A 188 -18.24 -17.20 0.00
C LEU A 188 -18.11 -17.47 -1.50
N PHE A 189 -16.90 -17.54 -2.03
CA PHE A 189 -16.64 -17.67 -3.46
C PHE A 189 -15.58 -18.75 -3.75
N PRO A 190 -15.82 -20.02 -3.40
CA PRO A 190 -14.82 -21.08 -3.44
C PRO A 190 -14.26 -21.33 -4.86
N GLU A 191 -15.08 -21.14 -5.90
CA GLU A 191 -14.71 -21.39 -7.30
C GLU A 191 -13.97 -20.22 -7.97
N LYS A 192 -13.87 -19.05 -7.29
CA LYS A 192 -13.24 -17.87 -7.86
C LYS A 192 -11.76 -17.79 -7.48
N ALA A 193 -10.96 -17.22 -8.39
CA ALA A 193 -9.60 -16.79 -8.05
C ALA A 193 -9.61 -15.63 -7.04
N PRO A 194 -8.53 -15.42 -6.26
CA PRO A 194 -8.48 -14.40 -5.22
C PRO A 194 -8.95 -13.00 -5.67
N LYS A 195 -8.45 -12.48 -6.78
CA LYS A 195 -8.86 -11.17 -7.31
C LYS A 195 -10.33 -11.14 -7.79
N GLU A 196 -10.84 -12.23 -8.30
CA GLU A 196 -12.27 -12.35 -8.67
C GLU A 196 -13.18 -12.40 -7.44
N ARG A 197 -12.69 -12.95 -6.30
CA ARG A 197 -13.37 -12.91 -5.01
C ARG A 197 -13.48 -11.47 -4.50
N GLU A 198 -12.36 -10.74 -4.56
CA GLU A 198 -12.33 -9.32 -4.20
C GLU A 198 -13.31 -8.51 -5.06
N ASP A 199 -13.24 -8.63 -6.40
CA ASP A 199 -14.14 -7.94 -7.33
C ASP A 199 -15.61 -8.21 -7.01
N ALA A 200 -15.97 -9.48 -6.76
CA ALA A 200 -17.33 -9.87 -6.45
C ALA A 200 -17.82 -9.27 -5.13
N PHE A 201 -16.99 -9.28 -4.08
CA PHE A 201 -17.37 -8.80 -2.76
C PHE A 201 -17.40 -7.27 -2.70
N VAL A 202 -16.34 -6.61 -3.20
CA VAL A 202 -16.18 -5.14 -3.14
C VAL A 202 -17.21 -4.42 -4.01
N LYS A 203 -17.72 -5.07 -5.04
CA LYS A 203 -18.83 -4.52 -5.85
C LYS A 203 -20.08 -4.23 -5.01
N ASP A 204 -20.41 -5.13 -4.10
CA ASP A 204 -21.58 -5.00 -3.21
C ASP A 204 -21.24 -4.28 -1.90
N HIS A 205 -19.96 -4.22 -1.52
CA HIS A 205 -19.39 -3.57 -0.35
C HIS A 205 -18.29 -2.59 -0.75
N PRO A 206 -18.62 -1.39 -1.27
CA PRO A 206 -17.70 -0.50 -2.00
C PRO A 206 -16.48 -0.01 -1.22
N THR A 207 -16.48 -0.13 0.11
CA THR A 207 -15.30 0.09 0.96
C THR A 207 -15.15 -1.14 1.85
N THR A 208 -14.12 -1.92 1.62
CA THR A 208 -13.87 -3.20 2.28
C THR A 208 -12.45 -3.23 2.85
N PHE A 209 -12.29 -3.77 4.04
CA PHE A 209 -10.99 -4.13 4.58
C PHE A 209 -10.88 -5.65 4.63
N LEU A 210 -10.05 -6.20 3.77
CA LEU A 210 -9.78 -7.65 3.65
C LEU A 210 -8.66 -8.02 4.60
N MET A 211 -8.94 -8.85 5.61
CA MET A 211 -8.04 -9.20 6.71
C MET A 211 -7.43 -10.59 6.56
N GLY A 212 -6.28 -10.81 7.22
CA GLY A 212 -5.68 -12.14 7.38
C GLY A 212 -5.03 -12.66 6.11
N ILE A 213 -4.19 -11.82 5.48
CA ILE A 213 -3.49 -12.14 4.23
C ILE A 213 -2.08 -12.67 4.56
N GLY A 214 -1.64 -13.70 3.82
CA GLY A 214 -0.31 -14.32 3.93
C GLY A 214 -0.34 -15.75 4.48
N GLY A 215 -1.29 -16.06 5.38
CA GLY A 215 -1.49 -17.41 5.89
C GLY A 215 -2.15 -18.34 4.88
N THR A 216 -1.95 -19.65 5.06
CA THR A 216 -2.58 -20.69 4.23
C THR A 216 -4.06 -20.83 4.59
N LEU A 217 -4.94 -20.74 3.58
CA LEU A 217 -6.38 -20.92 3.70
C LEU A 217 -6.76 -22.42 3.69
N LYS A 218 -8.05 -22.75 3.88
CA LYS A 218 -8.57 -24.13 3.84
C LYS A 218 -8.28 -24.84 2.53
N SER A 219 -8.18 -24.12 1.41
CA SER A 219 -7.79 -24.67 0.11
C SER A 219 -6.32 -25.13 0.03
N GLY A 220 -5.51 -24.86 1.05
CA GLY A 220 -4.07 -25.13 1.06
C GLY A 220 -3.22 -24.05 0.37
N ARG A 221 -3.81 -22.93 -0.01
CA ARG A 221 -3.12 -21.78 -0.65
C ARG A 221 -3.39 -20.50 0.11
N PRO A 222 -2.48 -19.52 0.11
CA PRO A 222 -2.78 -18.20 0.63
C PRO A 222 -3.74 -17.44 -0.31
N HIS A 223 -4.41 -16.43 0.20
CA HIS A 223 -5.19 -15.50 -0.64
C HIS A 223 -4.26 -14.71 -1.56
N ASP A 224 -3.21 -14.14 -0.98
CA ASP A 224 -2.15 -13.43 -1.68
C ASP A 224 -0.82 -13.59 -0.92
N GLY A 225 0.30 -13.26 -1.57
CA GLY A 225 1.62 -13.27 -0.96
C GLY A 225 1.80 -12.14 0.06
N ARG A 226 2.50 -12.45 1.15
CA ARG A 226 2.96 -11.44 2.14
C ARG A 226 4.33 -11.81 2.65
N ALA A 227 5.25 -10.85 2.67
CA ALA A 227 6.53 -11.05 3.32
C ALA A 227 6.33 -11.46 4.79
N PRO A 228 7.14 -12.40 5.30
CA PRO A 228 6.93 -12.95 6.66
C PRO A 228 7.49 -12.07 7.77
N ASP A 229 8.15 -10.95 7.44
CA ASP A 229 9.05 -10.28 8.35
C ASP A 229 8.68 -8.82 8.71
N TYR A 230 7.46 -8.38 8.34
CA TYR A 230 6.95 -7.09 8.84
C TYR A 230 5.49 -7.13 9.28
N ASP A 231 4.52 -7.59 8.49
CA ASP A 231 3.12 -7.69 8.95
C ASP A 231 2.83 -9.02 9.63
N ASP A 232 2.11 -9.00 10.75
CA ASP A 232 1.52 -10.20 11.31
C ASP A 232 0.37 -10.65 10.44
N TRP A 233 0.44 -11.87 9.89
CA TRP A 233 -0.56 -12.39 8.96
C TRP A 233 -1.96 -12.54 9.56
N ASP A 234 -2.06 -12.62 10.88
CA ASP A 234 -3.34 -12.66 11.59
C ASP A 234 -3.91 -11.26 11.88
N LEU A 235 -3.09 -10.19 11.73
CA LEU A 235 -3.41 -8.81 12.11
C LEU A 235 -3.09 -7.79 11.01
N ASN A 236 -3.21 -8.19 9.76
CA ASN A 236 -3.00 -7.34 8.59
C ASN A 236 -4.23 -7.31 7.68
N GLY A 237 -4.14 -6.51 6.64
CA GLY A 237 -5.13 -6.52 5.58
C GLY A 237 -4.92 -5.42 4.55
N ASP A 238 -5.77 -5.46 3.52
CA ASP A 238 -5.80 -4.51 2.43
C ASP A 238 -7.09 -3.70 2.43
N LEU A 239 -6.97 -2.39 2.32
CA LEU A 239 -8.09 -1.50 2.11
C LEU A 239 -8.44 -1.47 0.63
N LEU A 240 -9.59 -2.05 0.30
CA LEU A 240 -10.13 -2.16 -1.04
C LEU A 240 -11.29 -1.18 -1.20
N VAL A 241 -11.34 -0.48 -2.33
CA VAL A 241 -12.45 0.41 -2.70
C VAL A 241 -12.93 0.02 -4.10
N TRP A 242 -14.24 0.11 -4.36
CA TRP A 242 -14.76 -0.14 -5.70
C TRP A 242 -14.37 0.97 -6.66
N ASP A 243 -13.56 0.64 -7.65
CA ASP A 243 -13.25 1.52 -8.77
C ASP A 243 -14.40 1.51 -9.79
N SER A 244 -15.20 2.57 -9.76
CA SER A 244 -16.35 2.71 -10.68
C SER A 244 -15.94 2.94 -12.13
N VAL A 245 -14.71 3.38 -12.39
CA VAL A 245 -14.16 3.59 -13.74
C VAL A 245 -13.63 2.26 -14.29
N GLY A 246 -12.79 1.57 -13.56
CA GLY A 246 -12.21 0.29 -13.95
C GLY A 246 -13.13 -0.91 -13.73
N GLN A 247 -14.28 -0.74 -13.03
CA GLN A 247 -15.25 -1.79 -12.67
C GLN A 247 -14.58 -3.00 -11.99
N ARG A 248 -13.80 -2.70 -10.94
CA ARG A 248 -13.01 -3.71 -10.20
C ARG A 248 -12.77 -3.28 -8.75
N SER A 249 -12.33 -4.21 -7.92
CA SER A 249 -11.71 -3.90 -6.63
C SER A 249 -10.40 -3.14 -6.85
N PHE A 250 -10.13 -2.17 -6.00
CA PHE A 250 -8.98 -1.29 -6.10
C PHE A 250 -8.29 -1.18 -4.74
N GLU A 251 -7.10 -1.74 -4.62
CA GLU A 251 -6.31 -1.67 -3.40
C GLU A 251 -5.72 -0.26 -3.25
N VAL A 252 -6.10 0.42 -2.19
CA VAL A 252 -5.62 1.77 -1.82
C VAL A 252 -4.44 1.68 -0.86
N SER A 253 -4.48 0.73 0.05
CA SER A 253 -3.50 0.59 1.13
C SER A 253 -3.35 -0.86 1.54
N SER A 254 -2.11 -1.28 1.79
CA SER A 254 -1.77 -2.48 2.54
C SER A 254 -1.20 -2.07 3.89
N MET A 255 -1.71 -2.65 5.00
CA MET A 255 -1.33 -2.28 6.35
C MET A 255 -1.53 -3.41 7.34
N GLY A 256 -0.87 -3.30 8.49
CA GLY A 256 -1.05 -4.29 9.56
C GLY A 256 -0.40 -3.89 10.87
N ILE A 257 -0.80 -4.57 11.92
CA ILE A 257 -0.01 -4.65 13.14
C ILE A 257 1.22 -5.50 12.81
N ARG A 258 2.39 -4.97 13.15
CA ARG A 258 3.65 -5.62 12.78
C ARG A 258 3.91 -6.85 13.63
N VAL A 259 4.69 -7.76 13.09
CA VAL A 259 5.14 -8.95 13.83
C VAL A 259 5.78 -8.58 15.17
N ASP A 260 5.50 -9.36 16.20
CA ASP A 260 6.27 -9.41 17.42
C ASP A 260 7.30 -10.55 17.36
N GLU A 261 7.96 -10.83 18.47
CA GLU A 261 9.00 -11.85 18.58
C GLU A 261 8.48 -13.25 18.21
N GLU A 262 7.24 -13.56 18.63
CA GLU A 262 6.62 -14.86 18.44
C GLU A 262 6.10 -15.04 17.03
N SER A 263 5.34 -14.06 16.51
CA SER A 263 4.79 -14.11 15.16
C SER A 263 5.90 -14.05 14.10
N LEU A 264 6.97 -13.26 14.31
CA LEU A 264 8.14 -13.27 13.42
C LEU A 264 8.77 -14.66 13.35
N ALA A 265 9.03 -15.28 14.51
CA ALA A 265 9.66 -16.60 14.56
C ALA A 265 8.81 -17.65 13.86
N ARG A 266 7.48 -17.61 14.06
CA ARG A 266 6.49 -18.48 13.42
C ARG A 266 6.47 -18.29 11.91
N GLN A 267 6.35 -17.04 11.44
CA GLN A 267 6.21 -16.72 10.02
C GLN A 267 7.48 -17.01 9.21
N LEU A 268 8.67 -16.71 9.76
CA LEU A 268 9.94 -17.09 9.12
C LEU A 268 10.06 -18.61 8.92
N LYS A 269 9.61 -19.40 9.89
CA LYS A 269 9.58 -20.85 9.78
C LYS A 269 8.59 -21.32 8.70
N LEU A 270 7.37 -20.78 8.69
CA LEU A 270 6.35 -21.13 7.71
C LEU A 270 6.78 -20.76 6.28
N ALA A 271 7.50 -19.65 6.12
CA ALA A 271 8.03 -19.19 4.84
C ALA A 271 9.37 -19.86 4.44
N GLY A 272 9.95 -20.71 5.30
CA GLY A 272 11.22 -21.40 5.01
C GLY A 272 12.43 -20.47 4.91
N CYS A 273 12.42 -19.32 5.59
CA CYS A 273 13.48 -18.31 5.57
C CYS A 273 14.02 -17.97 6.97
N GLU A 274 14.25 -19.00 7.78
CA GLU A 274 14.74 -18.87 9.16
C GLU A 274 16.17 -18.30 9.25
N ASP A 275 16.95 -18.39 8.19
CA ASP A 275 18.26 -17.75 8.05
C ASP A 275 18.21 -16.23 8.24
N ARG A 276 17.09 -15.58 7.90
CA ARG A 276 16.88 -14.15 8.12
C ARG A 276 16.95 -13.73 9.59
N ARG A 277 16.82 -14.65 10.55
CA ARG A 277 16.98 -14.37 12.00
C ARG A 277 18.32 -13.75 12.35
N ALA A 278 19.36 -14.05 11.57
CA ALA A 278 20.70 -13.52 11.76
C ALA A 278 20.88 -12.08 11.26
N LEU A 279 19.98 -11.57 10.43
CA LEU A 279 20.05 -10.20 9.92
C LEU A 279 19.82 -9.19 11.04
N PRO A 280 20.46 -8.00 10.98
CA PRO A 280 20.44 -7.02 12.07
C PRO A 280 19.03 -6.64 12.54
N PHE A 281 18.14 -6.30 11.63
CA PHE A 281 16.76 -5.93 11.96
C PHE A 281 16.01 -7.07 12.68
N HIS A 282 16.08 -8.29 12.13
CA HIS A 282 15.38 -9.45 12.68
C HIS A 282 15.94 -9.84 14.06
N SER A 283 17.26 -9.79 14.22
CA SER A 283 17.89 -10.05 15.52
C SER A 283 17.47 -9.05 16.59
N MET A 284 17.39 -7.75 16.25
CA MET A 284 16.89 -6.72 17.17
C MET A 284 15.43 -6.97 17.57
N LEU A 285 14.59 -7.34 16.62
CA LEU A 285 13.17 -7.62 16.86
C LEU A 285 13.01 -8.83 17.78
N LEU A 286 13.69 -9.95 17.48
CA LEU A 286 13.64 -11.18 18.29
C LEU A 286 14.17 -11.00 19.73
N LYS A 287 15.02 -9.99 19.97
CA LYS A 287 15.50 -9.62 21.30
C LYS A 287 14.59 -8.62 22.03
N GLY A 288 13.45 -8.22 21.42
CA GLY A 288 12.56 -7.22 22.01
C GLY A 288 13.17 -5.82 22.04
N GLU A 289 14.15 -5.53 21.19
CA GLU A 289 14.81 -4.23 21.15
C GLU A 289 14.07 -3.19 20.32
N LEU A 290 13.12 -3.60 19.47
CA LEU A 290 12.28 -2.71 18.65
C LEU A 290 10.89 -2.53 19.29
N PRO A 291 10.26 -1.33 19.15
CA PRO A 291 8.93 -1.11 19.67
C PRO A 291 7.89 -1.98 18.95
N LEU A 292 6.77 -2.29 19.61
CA LEU A 292 5.59 -2.82 18.93
C LEU A 292 4.99 -1.73 18.08
N THR A 293 4.65 -2.05 16.83
CA THR A 293 4.19 -1.05 15.88
C THR A 293 3.04 -1.56 15.01
N MET A 294 2.34 -0.62 14.43
CA MET A 294 1.40 -0.79 13.34
C MET A 294 1.80 0.16 12.22
N GLY A 295 1.65 -0.26 10.98
CA GLY A 295 1.99 0.61 9.88
C GLY A 295 1.44 0.13 8.54
N GLY A 296 1.67 0.92 7.50
CA GLY A 296 1.21 0.61 6.15
C GLY A 296 1.74 1.60 5.13
N GLY A 297 1.44 1.30 3.88
CA GLY A 297 1.67 2.18 2.75
C GLY A 297 0.35 2.51 2.06
N ILE A 298 0.12 3.79 1.79
CA ILE A 298 -1.05 4.27 1.04
C ILE A 298 -0.53 4.87 -0.26
N GLY A 299 -0.89 4.28 -1.40
CA GLY A 299 -0.41 4.71 -2.72
C GLY A 299 -0.90 6.11 -3.07
N GLN A 300 0.02 7.09 -3.24
CA GLN A 300 -0.34 8.48 -3.57
C GLN A 300 -0.98 8.55 -4.95
N SER A 301 -0.34 7.96 -5.95
CA SER A 301 -0.88 7.89 -7.31
C SER A 301 -2.16 7.06 -7.38
N ARG A 302 -2.28 5.97 -6.61
CA ARG A 302 -3.52 5.18 -6.52
C ARG A 302 -4.67 5.98 -5.93
N VAL A 303 -4.46 6.70 -4.83
CA VAL A 303 -5.48 7.60 -4.26
C VAL A 303 -5.88 8.66 -5.27
N SER A 304 -4.92 9.31 -5.93
CA SER A 304 -5.20 10.31 -6.96
C SER A 304 -6.00 9.72 -8.12
N MET A 305 -5.64 8.53 -8.60
CA MET A 305 -6.36 7.81 -9.65
C MET A 305 -7.83 7.57 -9.27
N LEU A 306 -8.07 7.03 -8.07
CA LEU A 306 -9.40 6.74 -7.54
C LEU A 306 -10.24 8.01 -7.39
N LEU A 307 -9.72 9.02 -6.68
CA LEU A 307 -10.46 10.23 -6.34
C LEU A 307 -10.75 11.15 -7.54
N LEU A 308 -9.92 11.07 -8.59
CA LEU A 308 -10.07 11.86 -9.81
C LEU A 308 -10.74 11.07 -10.96
N GLY A 309 -11.13 9.81 -10.73
CA GLY A 309 -11.78 8.97 -11.72
C GLY A 309 -10.95 8.69 -12.96
N LYS A 310 -9.69 8.32 -12.75
CA LYS A 310 -8.75 8.04 -13.84
C LYS A 310 -8.74 6.56 -14.21
N ALA A 311 -8.60 6.29 -15.50
CA ALA A 311 -8.61 4.93 -16.03
C ALA A 311 -7.24 4.26 -16.02
N HIS A 312 -6.16 5.05 -16.00
CA HIS A 312 -4.79 4.58 -16.02
C HIS A 312 -3.94 5.37 -15.04
N ILE A 313 -3.10 4.68 -14.25
CA ILE A 313 -2.22 5.33 -13.24
C ILE A 313 -1.27 6.35 -13.87
N GLY A 314 -0.88 6.16 -15.13
CA GLY A 314 -0.07 7.11 -15.89
C GLY A 314 -0.75 8.45 -16.18
N GLU A 315 -2.04 8.61 -15.92
CA GLU A 315 -2.71 9.92 -15.98
C GLU A 315 -2.42 10.80 -14.76
N VAL A 316 -1.92 10.20 -13.68
CA VAL A 316 -1.61 10.87 -12.41
C VAL A 316 -0.16 10.70 -11.96
N GLN A 317 0.60 9.87 -12.68
CA GLN A 317 2.00 9.57 -12.35
C GLN A 317 2.86 9.59 -13.61
N SER A 318 3.90 10.41 -13.59
CA SER A 318 4.92 10.38 -14.66
C SER A 318 5.85 9.18 -14.44
N SER A 319 5.90 8.28 -15.41
CA SER A 319 6.67 7.04 -15.34
C SER A 319 7.09 6.56 -16.73
N LEU A 320 7.65 5.36 -16.82
CA LEU A 320 7.99 4.69 -18.07
C LEU A 320 6.94 3.61 -18.35
N TRP A 321 6.54 3.51 -19.63
CA TRP A 321 5.52 2.59 -20.09
C TRP A 321 6.02 1.77 -21.25
N ASP A 322 5.63 0.50 -21.29
CA ASP A 322 5.87 -0.35 -22.44
C ASP A 322 4.95 0.01 -23.62
N GLU A 323 5.28 -0.49 -24.79
CA GLU A 323 4.55 -0.19 -26.02
C GLU A 323 3.06 -0.61 -25.96
N ALA A 324 2.74 -1.69 -25.23
CA ALA A 324 1.36 -2.13 -25.08
C ALA A 324 0.51 -1.11 -24.30
N ASN A 325 1.05 -0.56 -23.19
CA ASN A 325 0.40 0.52 -22.44
C ASN A 325 0.25 1.80 -23.29
N LEU A 326 1.31 2.18 -24.01
CA LEU A 326 1.29 3.37 -24.86
C LEU A 326 0.24 3.26 -25.99
N GLN A 327 0.14 2.11 -26.64
CA GLN A 327 -0.84 1.86 -27.69
C GLN A 327 -2.27 1.82 -27.16
N ALA A 328 -2.50 1.15 -26.03
CA ALA A 328 -3.81 1.09 -25.38
C ALA A 328 -4.28 2.48 -24.95
N ALA A 329 -3.42 3.28 -24.34
CA ALA A 329 -3.72 4.65 -23.92
C ALA A 329 -4.07 5.53 -25.13
N ARG A 330 -3.26 5.49 -26.22
CA ARG A 330 -3.54 6.23 -27.46
C ARG A 330 -4.90 5.82 -28.06
N ALA A 331 -5.17 4.53 -28.13
CA ALA A 331 -6.43 4.02 -28.68
C ALA A 331 -7.65 4.46 -27.83
N ALA A 332 -7.49 4.60 -26.52
CA ALA A 332 -8.51 5.07 -25.60
C ALA A 332 -8.58 6.61 -25.48
N GLY A 333 -7.71 7.36 -26.16
CA GLY A 333 -7.63 8.83 -26.05
C GLY A 333 -7.11 9.31 -24.68
N ILE A 334 -6.35 8.46 -23.97
CA ILE A 334 -5.75 8.75 -22.67
C ILE A 334 -4.36 9.34 -22.87
N THR A 335 -4.07 10.44 -22.17
CA THR A 335 -2.72 11.02 -22.14
C THR A 335 -1.99 10.53 -20.91
N LEU A 336 -0.90 9.81 -21.08
CA LEU A 336 0.03 9.44 -20.00
C LEU A 336 1.03 10.59 -19.78
N LEU A 337 1.34 10.88 -18.50
CA LEU A 337 2.25 11.96 -18.07
C LEU A 337 3.72 11.61 -18.33
#